data_4cff398663fdacbd8b6643516038853e
#
_entry.id   4cff398663fdacbd8b6643516038853e
#
_cell.length_a   1.000
_cell.length_b   1.000
_cell.length_c   1.000
_cell.angle_alpha   90.00
_cell.angle_beta   90.00
_cell.angle_gamma   90.00
#
_symmetry.space_group_name_H-M   'P 1'
#
loop_
_entity.id
_entity.type
_entity.pdbx_description
1 polymer ?
#
loop_
_entity_poly.entity_id
_entity_poly.type
_entity_poly.pdbx_seq_one_letter_code
_entity_poly.pdbx_strand_id
1 'polypeptide(L)'
;LVGSEMCIRDRSKSYNNFIDIFLPEKKLKKQIMSIITDSVSVDDPKDPENCTVFKLFEIIADKSDVLELEKKYRNGGYGYGHAKKDLFEVILEKYKSQRELYNHYINNQSLIEQKLIKGAEKANEIATTVLERVRQNIGY
;
A
#
# COMPACT_ATOMS: atom_id res chain seq x y z
N LEU A 1 11.98 -24.77 2.96
CA LEU A 1 10.57 -24.25 2.87
C LEU A 1 10.43 -22.77 3.27
N VAL A 2 11.51 -22.01 3.31
CA VAL A 2 11.48 -20.59 3.77
C VAL A 2 11.51 -19.61 2.58
N GLY A 3 11.73 -20.07 1.36
CA GLY A 3 12.02 -19.19 0.23
C GLY A 3 10.81 -18.64 -0.55
N SER A 4 9.73 -19.39 -0.71
CA SER A 4 8.65 -19.00 -1.64
C SER A 4 7.55 -18.16 -0.98
N GLU A 5 7.21 -18.41 0.28
CA GLU A 5 6.21 -17.62 0.99
C GLU A 5 6.75 -16.24 1.40
N MET A 6 8.03 -16.14 1.75
CA MET A 6 8.66 -14.86 2.10
C MET A 6 8.69 -13.89 0.92
N CYS A 7 8.93 -14.39 -0.31
CA CYS A 7 8.91 -13.54 -1.51
C CYS A 7 7.51 -13.00 -1.89
N ILE A 8 6.45 -13.70 -1.49
CA ILE A 8 5.06 -13.30 -1.80
C ILE A 8 4.48 -12.40 -0.69
N ARG A 9 4.83 -12.63 0.57
CA ARG A 9 4.31 -11.90 1.73
C ARG A 9 5.12 -10.65 2.06
N ASP A 10 6.44 -10.73 1.97
CA ASP A 10 7.30 -9.62 2.37
C ASP A 10 7.47 -8.63 1.23
N ARG A 11 6.93 -7.43 1.43
CA ARG A 11 7.13 -6.28 0.55
C ARG A 11 8.30 -5.46 1.08
N SER A 12 9.20 -5.11 0.18
CA SER A 12 10.38 -4.30 0.53
C SER A 12 10.61 -3.21 -0.51
N LYS A 13 10.99 -2.03 -0.04
CA LYS A 13 11.41 -0.93 -0.92
C LYS A 13 12.61 -1.31 -1.77
N SER A 14 13.54 -2.10 -1.22
CA SER A 14 14.73 -2.57 -1.92
C SER A 14 14.42 -3.49 -3.11
N TYR A 15 13.35 -4.26 -3.03
CA TYR A 15 12.89 -5.15 -4.11
C TYR A 15 11.91 -4.49 -5.07
N ASN A 16 11.52 -3.23 -4.80
CA ASN A 16 10.53 -2.48 -5.59
C ASN A 16 9.22 -3.26 -5.84
N ASN A 17 8.81 -4.08 -4.87
CA ASN A 17 7.65 -4.96 -4.94
C ASN A 17 6.46 -4.47 -4.07
N PHE A 18 6.34 -3.17 -3.88
CA PHE A 18 5.26 -2.51 -3.15
C PHE A 18 4.52 -1.53 -4.06
N ILE A 19 3.30 -1.17 -3.67
CA ILE A 19 2.52 -0.12 -4.34
C ILE A 19 2.46 1.07 -3.40
N ASP A 20 2.99 2.21 -3.84
CA ASP A 20 2.93 3.46 -3.08
C ASP A 20 1.67 4.24 -3.51
N ILE A 21 0.65 4.19 -2.67
CA ILE A 21 -0.65 4.83 -2.92
C ILE A 21 -0.58 6.37 -2.93
N PHE A 22 0.50 6.97 -2.44
CA PHE A 22 0.69 8.42 -2.42
C PHE A 22 1.44 8.97 -3.62
N LEU A 23 1.90 8.12 -4.52
CA LEU A 23 2.53 8.56 -5.77
C LEU A 23 1.56 9.40 -6.63
N PRO A 24 2.09 10.34 -7.43
CA PRO A 24 1.31 10.98 -8.49
C PRO A 24 0.65 9.93 -9.39
N GLU A 25 -0.57 10.18 -9.85
CA GLU A 25 -1.40 9.20 -10.58
C GLU A 25 -0.67 8.53 -11.74
N LYS A 26 0.10 9.30 -12.54
CA LYS A 26 0.88 8.75 -13.66
C LYS A 26 1.91 7.71 -13.21
N LYS A 27 2.58 7.96 -12.07
CA LYS A 27 3.57 7.04 -11.52
C LYS A 27 2.91 5.82 -10.88
N LEU A 28 1.83 6.02 -10.13
CA LEU A 28 1.04 4.95 -9.54
C LEU A 28 0.48 4.01 -10.63
N LYS A 29 -0.09 4.58 -11.69
CA LYS A 29 -0.57 3.80 -12.84
C LYS A 29 0.54 2.96 -13.47
N LYS A 30 1.73 3.56 -13.69
CA LYS A 30 2.88 2.84 -14.23
C LYS A 30 3.30 1.68 -13.32
N GLN A 31 3.29 1.90 -12.00
CA GLN A 31 3.65 0.88 -11.02
C GLN A 31 2.63 -0.28 -11.03
N ILE A 32 1.33 0.00 -11.08
CA ILE A 32 0.29 -1.03 -11.16
C ILE A 32 0.37 -1.78 -12.49
N MET A 33 0.57 -1.08 -13.60
CA MET A 33 0.70 -1.72 -14.91
C MET A 33 1.94 -2.63 -15.02
N SER A 34 2.99 -2.39 -14.22
CA SER A 34 4.19 -3.23 -14.17
C SER A 34 4.07 -4.51 -13.34
N ILE A 35 2.94 -4.74 -12.65
CA ILE A 35 2.70 -5.99 -11.92
C ILE A 35 2.80 -7.17 -12.89
N ILE A 36 3.60 -8.15 -12.54
CA ILE A 36 3.78 -9.35 -13.37
C ILE A 36 2.53 -10.22 -13.26
N THR A 37 2.04 -10.66 -14.40
CA THR A 37 0.93 -11.61 -14.54
C THR A 37 1.40 -12.77 -15.41
N ASP A 38 0.67 -13.87 -15.39
CA ASP A 38 0.92 -14.99 -16.29
C ASP A 38 0.67 -14.63 -17.78
N SER A 39 0.88 -15.61 -18.66
CA SER A 39 0.77 -15.44 -20.12
C SER A 39 -0.55 -15.97 -20.69
N VAL A 40 -1.60 -16.11 -19.84
CA VAL A 40 -2.92 -16.57 -20.29
C VAL A 40 -3.53 -15.58 -21.27
N SER A 41 -4.06 -16.08 -22.38
CA SER A 41 -4.70 -15.28 -23.43
C SER A 41 -5.90 -14.48 -22.86
N VAL A 42 -6.25 -13.39 -23.56
CA VAL A 42 -7.41 -12.56 -23.15
C VAL A 42 -8.70 -13.36 -23.17
N ASP A 43 -8.86 -14.23 -24.18
CA ASP A 43 -10.09 -14.99 -24.41
C ASP A 43 -10.24 -16.19 -23.45
N ASP A 44 -9.15 -16.64 -22.85
CA ASP A 44 -9.14 -17.81 -21.95
C ASP A 44 -9.58 -17.43 -20.53
N PRO A 45 -10.28 -18.35 -19.82
CA PRO A 45 -10.57 -18.20 -18.40
C PRO A 45 -9.28 -18.06 -17.59
N LYS A 46 -9.33 -17.20 -16.59
CA LYS A 46 -8.20 -16.93 -15.69
C LYS A 46 -8.50 -17.44 -14.29
N ASP A 47 -7.45 -17.87 -13.60
CA ASP A 47 -7.53 -18.30 -12.22
C ASP A 47 -7.38 -17.11 -11.26
N PRO A 48 -8.46 -16.71 -10.54
CA PRO A 48 -8.39 -15.62 -9.56
C PRO A 48 -7.43 -15.94 -8.40
N GLU A 49 -7.38 -17.20 -7.98
CA GLU A 49 -6.64 -17.62 -6.79
C GLU A 49 -5.11 -17.50 -6.96
N ASN A 50 -4.63 -17.62 -8.18
CA ASN A 50 -3.19 -17.51 -8.48
C ASN A 50 -2.80 -16.16 -9.10
N CYS A 51 -3.76 -15.24 -9.29
CA CYS A 51 -3.50 -13.94 -9.87
C CYS A 51 -3.18 -12.87 -8.80
N THR A 52 -1.97 -12.31 -8.85
CA THR A 52 -1.54 -11.23 -7.92
C THR A 52 -2.44 -10.00 -8.02
N VAL A 53 -2.87 -9.64 -9.23
CA VAL A 53 -3.75 -8.46 -9.44
C VAL A 53 -5.10 -8.68 -8.78
N PHE A 54 -5.67 -9.88 -8.91
CA PHE A 54 -6.93 -10.23 -8.28
C PHE A 54 -6.84 -10.21 -6.75
N LYS A 55 -5.80 -10.80 -6.17
CA LYS A 55 -5.55 -10.78 -4.72
C LYS A 55 -5.42 -9.36 -4.16
N LEU A 56 -4.76 -8.47 -4.89
CA LEU A 56 -4.66 -7.07 -4.49
C LEU A 56 -6.02 -6.35 -4.58
N PHE A 57 -6.79 -6.65 -5.62
CA PHE A 57 -8.14 -6.11 -5.79
C PHE A 57 -9.07 -6.58 -4.66
N GLU A 58 -9.03 -7.87 -4.30
CA GLU A 58 -9.81 -8.45 -3.21
C GLU A 58 -9.54 -7.77 -1.84
N ILE A 59 -8.31 -7.37 -1.57
CA ILE A 59 -7.94 -6.68 -0.32
C ILE A 59 -8.52 -5.26 -0.27
N ILE A 60 -8.69 -4.62 -1.43
CA ILE A 60 -9.01 -3.19 -1.50
C ILE A 60 -10.47 -2.96 -1.84
N ALA A 61 -11.03 -3.68 -2.80
CA ALA A 61 -12.36 -3.48 -3.34
C ALA A 61 -13.48 -3.98 -2.40
N ASP A 62 -14.69 -3.56 -2.68
CA ASP A 62 -15.86 -4.06 -2.00
C ASP A 62 -16.24 -5.47 -2.51
N LYS A 63 -16.92 -6.25 -1.67
CA LYS A 63 -17.26 -7.64 -2.00
C LYS A 63 -18.06 -7.80 -3.30
N SER A 64 -18.91 -6.83 -3.64
CA SER A 64 -19.66 -6.82 -4.89
C SER A 64 -18.74 -6.78 -6.11
N ASP A 65 -17.75 -5.91 -6.08
CA ASP A 65 -16.81 -5.67 -7.18
C ASP A 65 -15.85 -6.84 -7.34
N VAL A 66 -15.45 -7.44 -6.22
CA VAL A 66 -14.63 -8.67 -6.21
C VAL A 66 -15.39 -9.82 -6.90
N LEU A 67 -16.66 -10.03 -6.57
CA LEU A 67 -17.49 -11.07 -7.20
C LEU A 67 -17.71 -10.81 -8.70
N GLU A 68 -17.84 -9.56 -9.10
CA GLU A 68 -17.95 -9.19 -10.51
C GLU A 68 -16.65 -9.46 -11.27
N LEU A 69 -15.52 -9.08 -10.70
CA LEU A 69 -14.20 -9.33 -11.29
C LEU A 69 -13.90 -10.84 -11.38
N GLU A 70 -14.26 -11.61 -10.35
CA GLU A 70 -14.12 -13.06 -10.35
C GLU A 70 -14.91 -13.72 -11.50
N LYS A 71 -16.16 -13.29 -11.70
CA LYS A 71 -16.98 -13.77 -12.85
C LYS A 71 -16.32 -13.45 -14.18
N LYS A 72 -15.80 -12.23 -14.34
CA LYS A 72 -15.09 -11.81 -15.57
C LYS A 72 -13.85 -12.68 -15.81
N TYR A 73 -13.09 -13.03 -14.76
CA TYR A 73 -11.92 -13.89 -14.85
C TYR A 73 -12.30 -15.32 -15.30
N ARG A 74 -13.31 -15.92 -14.67
CA ARG A 74 -13.75 -17.29 -14.95
C ARG A 74 -14.44 -17.44 -16.31
N ASN A 75 -15.10 -16.40 -16.81
CA ASN A 75 -15.78 -16.42 -18.10
C ASN A 75 -14.83 -16.23 -19.29
N GLY A 76 -13.61 -15.76 -19.10
CA GLY A 76 -12.72 -15.36 -20.19
C GLY A 76 -13.13 -14.05 -20.84
N GLY A 77 -12.39 -13.61 -21.86
CA GLY A 77 -12.63 -12.34 -22.55
C GLY A 77 -12.20 -11.09 -21.79
N TYR A 78 -11.56 -11.23 -20.61
CA TYR A 78 -11.13 -10.11 -19.78
C TYR A 78 -9.63 -10.10 -19.55
N GLY A 79 -8.94 -9.14 -20.17
CA GLY A 79 -7.48 -9.05 -20.13
C GLY A 79 -6.93 -8.47 -18.83
N TYR A 80 -5.74 -8.91 -18.42
CA TYR A 80 -5.05 -8.38 -17.24
C TYR A 80 -4.83 -6.85 -17.27
N GLY A 81 -4.72 -6.27 -18.47
CA GLY A 81 -4.65 -4.81 -18.62
C GLY A 81 -5.89 -4.08 -18.12
N HIS A 82 -7.08 -4.65 -18.31
CA HIS A 82 -8.33 -4.11 -17.78
C HIS A 82 -8.39 -4.28 -16.26
N ALA A 83 -8.06 -5.46 -15.74
CA ALA A 83 -8.02 -5.70 -14.31
C ALA A 83 -7.04 -4.77 -13.56
N LYS A 84 -5.88 -4.49 -14.15
CA LYS A 84 -4.93 -3.51 -13.61
C LYS A 84 -5.48 -2.08 -13.63
N LYS A 85 -6.30 -1.74 -14.64
CA LYS A 85 -7.00 -0.45 -14.67
C LYS A 85 -8.05 -0.36 -13.57
N ASP A 86 -8.86 -1.39 -13.41
CA ASP A 86 -9.88 -1.42 -12.35
C ASP A 86 -9.22 -1.34 -10.96
N LEU A 87 -8.11 -2.06 -10.75
CA LEU A 87 -7.33 -1.96 -9.52
C LEU A 87 -6.84 -0.52 -9.28
N PHE A 88 -6.37 0.16 -10.32
CA PHE A 88 -5.92 1.55 -10.22
C PHE A 88 -7.07 2.50 -9.83
N GLU A 89 -8.24 2.35 -10.45
CA GLU A 89 -9.42 3.18 -10.20
C GLU A 89 -9.93 2.99 -8.76
N VAL A 90 -10.05 1.74 -8.31
CA VAL A 90 -10.44 1.41 -6.94
C VAL A 90 -9.46 1.98 -5.90
N ILE A 91 -8.15 1.93 -6.17
CA ILE A 91 -7.14 2.54 -5.28
C ILE A 91 -7.34 4.06 -5.21
N LEU A 92 -7.56 4.72 -6.34
CA LEU A 92 -7.76 6.17 -6.37
C LEU A 92 -9.02 6.58 -5.61
N GLU A 93 -10.11 5.87 -5.77
CA GLU A 93 -11.39 6.15 -5.12
C GLU A 93 -11.30 5.90 -3.62
N LYS A 94 -10.86 4.73 -3.21
CA LYS A 94 -10.79 4.33 -1.81
C LYS A 94 -9.85 5.21 -0.97
N TYR A 95 -8.74 5.60 -1.54
CA TYR A 95 -7.71 6.39 -0.83
C TYR A 95 -7.73 7.87 -1.20
N LYS A 96 -8.80 8.38 -1.83
CA LYS A 96 -8.92 9.77 -2.25
C LYS A 96 -8.68 10.74 -1.09
N SER A 97 -9.41 10.58 0.01
CA SER A 97 -9.30 11.46 1.17
C SER A 97 -7.92 11.42 1.83
N GLN A 98 -7.30 10.24 1.90
CA GLN A 98 -5.96 10.08 2.45
C GLN A 98 -4.91 10.73 1.56
N ARG A 99 -5.06 10.65 0.25
CA ARG A 99 -4.18 11.31 -0.75
C ARG A 99 -4.30 12.83 -0.69
N GLU A 100 -5.52 13.35 -0.54
CA GLU A 100 -5.77 14.79 -0.34
C GLU A 100 -5.12 15.27 0.96
N LEU A 101 -5.28 14.53 2.05
CA LEU A 101 -4.68 14.85 3.35
C LEU A 101 -3.15 14.79 3.30
N TYR A 102 -2.59 13.80 2.62
CA TYR A 102 -1.14 13.69 2.39
C TYR A 102 -0.62 14.93 1.65
N ASN A 103 -1.25 15.31 0.54
CA ASN A 103 -0.88 16.49 -0.22
C ASN A 103 -1.03 17.79 0.60
N HIS A 104 -2.05 17.87 1.45
CA HIS A 104 -2.23 18.99 2.36
C HIS A 104 -1.03 19.12 3.32
N TYR A 105 -0.59 18.02 3.92
CA TYR A 105 0.57 18.05 4.83
C TYR A 105 1.89 18.32 4.11
N ILE A 106 2.11 17.75 2.92
CA ILE A 106 3.32 18.03 2.14
C ILE A 106 3.43 19.50 1.76
N ASN A 107 2.30 20.12 1.44
CA ASN A 107 2.26 21.55 1.08
C ASN A 107 2.31 22.49 2.30
N ASN A 108 2.08 21.97 3.50
CA ASN A 108 2.01 22.74 4.75
C ASN A 108 2.99 22.15 5.79
N GLN A 109 4.28 22.19 5.49
CA GLN A 109 5.33 21.60 6.34
C GLN A 109 5.35 22.17 7.76
N SER A 110 5.00 23.44 7.94
CA SER A 110 4.91 24.09 9.25
C SER A 110 3.94 23.39 10.21
N LEU A 111 2.85 22.81 9.69
CA LEU A 111 1.90 22.03 10.52
C LEU A 111 2.51 20.73 11.04
N ILE A 112 3.32 20.09 10.20
CA ILE A 112 4.05 18.87 10.58
C ILE A 112 5.08 19.21 11.64
N GLU A 113 5.85 20.28 11.44
CA GLU A 113 6.89 20.74 12.35
C GLU A 113 6.33 21.08 13.74
N GLN A 114 5.21 21.79 13.82
CA GLN A 114 4.52 22.05 15.09
C GLN A 114 4.09 20.76 15.81
N LYS A 115 3.60 19.75 15.07
CA LYS A 115 3.23 18.46 15.68
C LYS A 115 4.45 17.69 16.16
N LEU A 116 5.56 17.73 15.41
CA LEU A 116 6.82 17.10 15.79
C LEU A 116 7.42 17.75 17.04
N ILE A 117 7.40 19.09 17.14
CA ILE A 117 7.85 19.81 18.33
C ILE A 117 7.06 19.38 19.56
N LYS A 118 5.73 19.42 19.48
CA LYS A 118 4.86 18.95 20.59
C LYS A 118 5.10 17.49 20.96
N GLY A 119 5.37 16.64 19.98
CA GLY A 119 5.73 15.23 20.21
C GLY A 119 7.07 15.09 20.91
N ALA A 120 8.06 15.89 20.49
CA ALA A 120 9.39 15.91 21.08
C ALA A 120 9.36 16.43 22.53
N GLU A 121 8.57 17.45 22.82
CA GLU A 121 8.38 17.96 24.19
C GLU A 121 7.87 16.86 25.13
N LYS A 122 6.79 16.15 24.74
CA LYS A 122 6.23 15.04 25.52
C LYS A 122 7.23 13.89 25.70
N ALA A 123 7.95 13.54 24.64
CA ALA A 123 8.96 12.49 24.71
C ALA A 123 10.11 12.90 25.64
N ASN A 124 10.51 14.16 25.61
CA ASN A 124 11.58 14.71 26.44
C ASN A 124 11.21 14.73 27.94
N GLU A 125 9.97 15.09 28.28
CA GLU A 125 9.47 15.03 29.66
C GLU A 125 9.63 13.61 30.24
N ILE A 126 9.17 12.59 29.51
CA ILE A 126 9.25 11.19 29.94
C ILE A 126 10.72 10.73 29.99
N ALA A 127 11.50 11.03 28.95
CA ALA A 127 12.89 10.62 28.85
C ALA A 127 13.75 11.25 29.95
N THR A 128 13.54 12.53 30.27
CA THR A 128 14.27 13.24 31.34
C THR A 128 14.02 12.59 32.69
N THR A 129 12.75 12.31 33.03
CA THR A 129 12.40 11.66 34.29
C THR A 129 13.08 10.27 34.43
N VAL A 130 13.08 9.49 33.37
CA VAL A 130 13.74 8.17 33.36
C VAL A 130 15.25 8.32 33.49
N LEU A 131 15.84 9.26 32.75
CA LEU A 131 17.29 9.50 32.76
C LEU A 131 17.80 9.98 34.13
N GLU A 132 17.06 10.90 34.77
CA GLU A 132 17.37 11.36 36.12
C GLU A 132 17.36 10.22 37.14
N ARG A 133 16.32 9.38 37.09
CA ARG A 133 16.24 8.19 37.95
C ARG A 133 17.42 7.22 37.73
N VAL A 134 17.78 6.99 36.46
CA VAL A 134 18.95 6.15 36.15
C VAL A 134 20.24 6.77 36.66
N ARG A 135 20.47 8.07 36.45
CA ARG A 135 21.65 8.78 36.95
C ARG A 135 21.77 8.72 38.45
N GLN A 136 20.69 8.96 39.19
CA GLN A 136 20.65 8.83 40.64
C GLN A 136 21.05 7.41 41.11
N ASN A 137 20.54 6.39 40.44
CA ASN A 137 20.82 5.00 40.81
C ASN A 137 22.28 4.56 40.55
N ILE A 138 22.95 5.20 39.61
CA ILE A 138 24.37 4.92 39.28
C ILE A 138 25.36 5.90 39.92
N GLY A 139 24.87 6.87 40.71
CA GLY A 139 25.72 7.81 41.43
C GLY A 139 26.17 9.05 40.68
N TYR A 140 25.39 9.48 39.66
CA TYR A 140 25.60 10.73 38.92
C TYR A 140 24.60 11.80 39.33
#